data_319adfb2cd0c520c1eecd6c03d586864
#
_entry.id   319adfb2cd0c520c1eecd6c03d586864
#
_cell.length_a   1.000
_cell.length_b   1.000
_cell.length_c   1.000
_cell.angle_alpha   90.00
_cell.angle_beta   90.00
_cell.angle_gamma   90.00
#
_symmetry.space_group_name_H-M   'P 1'
#
loop_
_entity.id
_entity.type
_entity.pdbx_description
1 polymer ?
#
loop_
_entity_poly.entity_id
_entity_poly.type
_entity_poly.pdbx_seq_one_letter_code
_entity_poly.pdbx_strand_id
1 'polypeptide(L)' 'MGRQNVPRDQWLERGAECPHCGEQVSEENVYSWRGDPDDPKLLLLYCPDCGDRVEINHV' A
#
# COMPACT_ATOMS: atom_id res chain seq x y z
N MET A 1 8.55 6.20 6.83
CA MET A 1 9.43 5.25 6.41
C MET A 1 9.30 3.88 7.09
N GLY A 2 8.50 3.08 6.76
CA GLY A 2 8.27 1.78 7.32
C GLY A 2 7.42 0.96 6.38
N ARG A 3 7.49 -0.35 6.58
CA ARG A 3 6.67 -1.27 5.84
C ARG A 3 5.47 -1.62 6.71
N GLN A 4 4.30 -1.43 6.18
CA GLN A 4 3.08 -1.80 6.87
C GLN A 4 2.70 -3.22 6.52
N ASN A 5 2.34 -3.99 7.52
CA ASN A 5 1.78 -5.33 7.31
C ASN A 5 0.27 -5.19 7.30
N VAL A 6 -0.34 -5.43 6.15
CA VAL A 6 -1.77 -5.25 5.97
C VAL A 6 -2.37 -6.56 5.49
N PRO A 7 -3.40 -7.08 6.16
CA PRO A 7 -4.11 -8.24 5.66
C PRO A 7 -4.71 -7.95 4.29
N ARG A 8 -4.69 -8.94 3.42
CA ARG A 8 -5.18 -8.78 2.06
C ARG A 8 -6.64 -8.33 2.02
N ASP A 9 -7.46 -8.90 2.89
CA ASP A 9 -8.87 -8.55 2.97
C ASP A 9 -9.07 -7.09 3.32
N GLN A 10 -8.29 -6.60 4.27
CA GLN A 10 -8.35 -5.20 4.67
C GLN A 10 -7.91 -4.28 3.54
N TRP A 11 -6.84 -4.66 2.83
CA TRP A 11 -6.35 -3.89 1.71
C TRP A 11 -7.41 -3.76 0.61
N LEU A 12 -8.05 -4.87 0.26
CA LEU A 12 -9.07 -4.88 -0.79
C LEU A 12 -10.33 -4.10 -0.39
N GLU A 13 -10.62 -4.05 0.90
CA GLU A 13 -11.81 -3.42 1.39
C GLU A 13 -11.63 -1.94 1.70
N ARG A 14 -10.50 -1.58 2.31
CA ARG A 14 -10.27 -0.22 2.82
C ARG A 14 -9.02 0.45 2.29
N GLY A 15 -8.09 -0.31 1.72
CA GLY A 15 -6.77 0.20 1.40
C GLY A 15 -5.94 0.34 2.68
N ALA A 16 -5.04 1.31 2.69
CA ALA A 16 -4.16 1.54 3.83
C ALA A 16 -4.04 3.04 4.10
N GLU A 17 -3.50 3.38 5.25
CA GLU A 17 -3.29 4.78 5.61
C GLU A 17 -1.82 5.14 5.43
N CYS A 18 -1.59 6.32 4.85
CA CYS A 18 -0.24 6.85 4.76
C CYS A 18 0.28 7.13 6.17
N PRO A 19 1.47 6.62 6.54
CA PRO A 19 2.01 6.80 7.88
C PRO A 19 2.39 8.24 8.19
N HIS A 20 2.46 9.11 7.19
CA HIS A 20 2.87 10.49 7.39
C HIS A 20 1.69 11.44 7.52
N CYS A 21 0.73 11.35 6.64
CA CYS A 21 -0.40 12.29 6.63
C CYS A 21 -1.72 11.65 7.01
N GLY A 22 -1.79 10.33 7.09
CA GLY A 22 -3.02 9.63 7.42
C GLY A 22 -4.01 9.51 6.27
N GLU A 23 -3.64 9.97 5.08
CA GLU A 23 -4.51 9.87 3.92
C GLU A 23 -4.62 8.42 3.48
N GLN A 24 -5.80 8.05 3.00
CA GLN A 24 -6.03 6.68 2.58
C GLN A 24 -5.45 6.45 1.18
N VAL A 25 -4.68 5.39 1.04
CA VAL A 25 -4.13 4.98 -0.24
C VAL A 25 -4.76 3.65 -0.65
N SER A 26 -4.93 3.47 -1.96
CA SER A 26 -5.58 2.28 -2.51
C SER A 26 -4.78 1.76 -3.69
N GLU A 27 -5.31 0.77 -4.38
CA GLU A 27 -4.60 0.16 -5.51
C GLU A 27 -4.30 1.16 -6.63
N GLU A 28 -5.06 2.24 -6.72
CA GLU A 28 -4.80 3.29 -7.70
C GLU A 28 -3.46 3.96 -7.48
N ASN A 29 -2.97 3.93 -6.26
CA ASN A 29 -1.72 4.57 -5.88
C ASN A 29 -0.51 3.64 -6.01
N VAL A 30 -0.73 2.37 -6.36
CA VAL A 30 0.34 1.41 -6.54
C VAL A 30 1.08 1.71 -7.84
N TYR A 31 2.38 1.92 -7.74
CA TYR A 31 3.19 2.14 -8.91
C TYR A 31 4.08 0.93 -9.24
N SER A 32 4.24 0.02 -8.30
CA SER A 32 5.02 -1.19 -8.50
C SER A 32 4.61 -2.25 -7.48
N TRP A 33 4.95 -3.50 -7.75
CA TRP A 33 4.73 -4.58 -6.80
C TRP A 33 5.77 -5.65 -7.00
N ARG A 34 5.94 -6.52 -5.99
CA ARG A 34 6.79 -7.68 -6.06
C ARG A 34 5.97 -8.91 -5.79
N GLY A 35 6.32 -9.99 -6.48
CA GLY A 35 5.61 -11.25 -6.40
C GLY A 35 4.78 -11.50 -7.64
N ASP A 36 3.76 -12.34 -7.52
CA ASP A 36 2.89 -12.70 -8.62
C ASP A 36 1.86 -11.60 -8.84
N PRO A 37 1.53 -11.24 -10.10
CA PRO A 37 0.48 -10.25 -10.36
C PRO A 37 -0.87 -10.61 -9.72
N ASP A 38 -1.17 -11.90 -9.62
CA ASP A 38 -2.41 -12.35 -8.99
C ASP A 38 -2.32 -12.41 -7.48
N ASP A 39 -1.09 -12.46 -6.93
CA ASP A 39 -0.86 -12.55 -5.49
C ASP A 39 0.38 -11.73 -5.11
N PRO A 40 0.34 -10.42 -5.26
CA PRO A 40 1.47 -9.57 -4.92
C PRO A 40 1.73 -9.62 -3.42
N LYS A 41 3.00 -9.70 -3.05
CA LYS A 41 3.40 -9.76 -1.65
C LYS A 41 3.80 -8.41 -1.09
N LEU A 42 4.37 -7.57 -1.92
CA LEU A 42 4.78 -6.24 -1.52
C LEU A 42 4.28 -5.23 -2.54
N LEU A 43 3.55 -4.26 -2.07
CA LEU A 43 3.03 -3.17 -2.89
C LEU A 43 3.78 -1.90 -2.58
N LEU A 44 4.16 -1.19 -3.63
CA LEU A 44 4.85 0.08 -3.53
C LEU A 44 3.92 1.17 -4.06
N LEU A 45 3.58 2.11 -3.18
CA LEU A 45 2.60 3.13 -3.48
C LEU A 45 3.16 4.53 -3.25
N TYR A 46 2.51 5.50 -3.85
CA TYR A 46 2.73 6.91 -3.53
C TYR A 46 1.47 7.48 -2.88
N CYS A 47 1.65 8.20 -1.79
CA CYS A 47 0.57 8.96 -1.21
C CYS A 47 0.28 10.16 -2.10
N PRO A 48 -0.96 10.34 -2.57
CA PRO A 48 -1.28 11.46 -3.46
C PRO A 48 -1.27 12.82 -2.76
N ASP A 49 -1.33 12.81 -1.44
CA ASP A 49 -1.40 14.04 -0.67
C ASP A 49 -0.01 14.57 -0.31
N CYS A 50 0.84 13.74 0.27
CA CYS A 50 2.16 14.16 0.69
C CYS A 50 3.29 13.73 -0.25
N GLY A 51 3.01 12.85 -1.19
CA GLY A 51 4.00 12.38 -2.15
C GLY A 51 5.01 11.39 -1.61
N ASP A 52 4.83 10.93 -0.38
CA ASP A 52 5.75 9.97 0.23
C ASP A 52 5.48 8.56 -0.29
N ARG A 53 6.52 7.73 -0.18
CA ARG A 53 6.42 6.32 -0.56
C ARG A 53 5.82 5.52 0.58
N VAL A 54 4.93 4.63 0.23
CA VAL A 54 4.29 3.72 1.19
C VAL A 54 4.55 2.30 0.73
N GLU A 55 5.02 1.46 1.63
CA GLU A 55 5.25 0.04 1.34
C GLU A 55 4.24 -0.78 2.12
N ILE A 56 3.46 -1.60 1.42
CA ILE A 56 2.45 -2.48 2.01
C ILE A 56 2.88 -3.92 1.80
N ASN A 57 3.00 -4.64 2.88
CA ASN A 57 3.32 -6.07 2.84
C ASN A 57 2.07 -6.86 3.22
N HIS A 58 1.61 -7.71 2.32
CA HIS A 58 0.47 -8.57 2.59
C HIS A 58 0.86 -9.71 3.54
N VAL A 59 0.10 -9.87 4.57
CA VAL A 59 0.31 -10.94 5.56
C VAL A 59 -0.86 -11.90 5.58
#